data_26614c7aa27b1e19fb6b0b968adf8fbf
#
_entry.id   26614c7aa27b1e19fb6b0b968adf8fbf
#
_cell.length_a   1.000
_cell.length_b   1.000
_cell.length_c   1.000
_cell.angle_alpha   90.00
_cell.angle_beta   90.00
_cell.angle_gamma   90.00
#
_symmetry.space_group_name_H-M   'P 1'
#
loop_
_entity.id
_entity.type
_entity.pdbx_description
1 polymer ?
#
loop_
_entity_poly.entity_id
_entity_poly.type
_entity_poly.pdbx_seq_one_letter_code
_entity_poly.pdbx_strand_id
1 'polypeptide(L)'
;MKWYQIIGVSLAVSVVSVLLWWPNDRLGGTKSKVVVQKINPRPTQGLIQEPRAVITNESSIKDIIKQLSQNGLPTLTNQQIQGYLTSNDRDATCLVIGSRLSKNPELLREAVTRFGDNPVVQLEMALRGPIQEERQAALDAFKQHDPQNSLCDYLDSLSAFERGDFSKAAGGLIQSLDNGTLQDYSLVLASGTEAAYLSAGYTSTEAQLYALFDSAQRNQDTTSKVGALADKLGELRDQYIKNNDMDAAEPTVAIGLDIGQKIQAQEKPSFLSSLVGIDIESKILNQLDPLTPINSAGQTAEARLKELNQQKNQLQSLVQKAQDLPVSKMSDEQMKDYAQRLRSQGEVNATQWWLDQNK
;
A
#
# COMPACT_ATOMS: atom_id res chain seq x y z
N MET A 1 0.51 22.44 -7.14
CA MET A 1 1.26 22.00 -5.95
C MET A 1 1.85 20.64 -6.30
N LYS A 2 3.15 20.42 -6.20
CA LYS A 2 3.76 19.15 -6.69
C LYS A 2 3.35 18.01 -5.74
N TRP A 3 2.95 16.88 -6.30
CA TRP A 3 2.51 15.65 -5.59
C TRP A 3 3.38 15.25 -4.41
N TYR A 4 4.69 15.49 -4.48
CA TYR A 4 5.65 15.23 -3.39
C TYR A 4 5.38 16.02 -2.11
N GLN A 5 4.70 17.15 -2.17
CA GLN A 5 4.30 17.92 -0.98
C GLN A 5 3.02 17.36 -0.34
N ILE A 6 2.13 16.76 -1.14
CA ILE A 6 0.94 16.05 -0.63
C ILE A 6 1.35 14.67 -0.09
N ILE A 7 2.27 13.97 -0.77
CA ILE A 7 2.88 12.72 -0.25
C ILE A 7 3.65 13.01 1.05
N GLY A 8 4.34 14.13 1.16
CA GLY A 8 5.02 14.55 2.39
C GLY A 8 4.06 14.80 3.57
N VAL A 9 2.84 15.26 3.30
CA VAL A 9 1.79 15.44 4.33
C VAL A 9 1.02 14.14 4.56
N SER A 10 0.83 13.30 3.53
CA SER A 10 0.09 12.03 3.62
C SER A 10 0.90 10.89 4.23
N LEU A 11 2.24 10.90 4.12
CA LEU A 11 3.12 9.96 4.80
C LEU A 11 3.12 10.10 6.34
N ALA A 12 2.61 11.21 6.84
CA ALA A 12 2.40 11.40 8.28
C ALA A 12 1.15 10.66 8.84
N VAL A 13 0.39 9.95 8.01
CA VAL A 13 -1.03 9.74 8.25
C VAL A 13 -1.43 8.31 8.62
N SER A 14 -0.66 7.29 8.42
CA SER A 14 -0.94 6.02 9.10
C SER A 14 -0.19 5.93 10.42
N VAL A 15 -0.74 5.25 11.40
CA VAL A 15 0.02 4.95 12.63
C VAL A 15 1.33 4.23 12.29
N VAL A 16 1.37 3.50 11.20
CA VAL A 16 2.57 2.89 10.60
C VAL A 16 3.34 3.91 9.76
N SER A 17 2.69 4.86 9.07
CA SER A 17 3.36 5.96 8.34
C SER A 17 3.88 7.04 9.28
N VAL A 18 3.26 7.26 10.43
CA VAL A 18 3.83 8.06 11.55
C VAL A 18 5.13 7.43 12.05
N LEU A 19 5.25 6.09 11.97
CA LEU A 19 6.46 5.35 12.28
C LEU A 19 7.56 5.55 11.22
N LEU A 20 7.19 5.77 9.96
CA LEU A 20 8.11 5.98 8.85
C LEU A 20 8.57 7.43 8.72
N TRP A 21 7.79 8.39 9.21
CA TRP A 21 8.03 9.83 9.03
C TRP A 21 8.30 10.59 10.32
N TRP A 22 9.04 9.97 11.27
CA TRP A 22 9.63 10.73 12.36
C TRP A 22 10.72 11.63 11.76
N PRO A 23 10.59 12.99 11.82
CA PRO A 23 11.60 13.85 11.25
C PRO A 23 12.91 13.62 12.02
N ASN A 24 13.94 13.17 11.30
CA ASN A 24 15.32 13.05 11.80
C ASN A 24 15.94 14.40 12.23
N ASP A 25 15.21 15.52 12.08
CA ASP A 25 15.71 16.86 12.31
C ASP A 25 15.79 17.29 13.79
N ARG A 26 15.32 16.45 14.73
CA ARG A 26 15.42 16.78 16.18
C ARG A 26 16.50 16.00 16.93
N LEU A 27 17.26 15.16 16.28
CA LEU A 27 18.47 14.56 16.87
C LEU A 27 19.68 15.20 16.17
N GLY A 28 20.34 16.10 16.89
CA GLY A 28 21.45 16.93 16.45
C GLY A 28 22.47 16.18 15.60
N GLY A 29 22.70 16.70 14.39
CA GLY A 29 23.57 16.11 13.40
C GLY A 29 25.04 16.14 13.82
N THR A 30 25.65 14.96 13.81
CA THR A 30 27.07 14.81 13.55
C THR A 30 27.24 14.18 12.17
N LYS A 31 27.77 14.96 11.23
CA LYS A 31 28.16 14.48 9.90
C LYS A 31 29.30 13.49 10.05
N SER A 32 29.01 12.19 10.00
CA SER A 32 30.03 11.17 9.86
C SER A 32 30.50 11.10 8.41
N LYS A 33 31.77 11.46 8.17
CA LYS A 33 32.45 11.21 6.90
C LYS A 33 32.55 9.70 6.68
N VAL A 34 31.94 9.20 5.62
CA VAL A 34 32.14 7.83 5.15
C VAL A 34 33.53 7.73 4.55
N VAL A 35 34.44 7.03 5.21
CA VAL A 35 35.73 6.62 4.68
C VAL A 35 35.52 5.28 3.98
N VAL A 36 35.59 5.28 2.66
CA VAL A 36 35.56 4.06 1.85
C VAL A 36 36.90 3.34 1.98
N GLN A 37 36.99 2.30 2.80
CA GLN A 37 38.10 1.36 2.79
C GLN A 37 37.86 0.30 1.72
N LYS A 38 38.81 0.19 0.78
CA LYS A 38 38.91 -0.93 -0.17
C LYS A 38 39.16 -2.23 0.60
N ILE A 39 38.22 -3.15 0.59
CA ILE A 39 38.39 -4.50 1.14
C ILE A 39 38.79 -5.45 0.03
N ASN A 40 39.99 -6.03 0.15
CA ASN A 40 40.45 -7.14 -0.69
C ASN A 40 39.68 -8.42 -0.32
N PRO A 41 39.25 -9.22 -1.29
CA PRO A 41 38.56 -10.47 -1.01
C PRO A 41 39.53 -11.55 -0.49
N ARG A 42 39.32 -12.03 0.72
CA ARG A 42 39.92 -13.30 1.21
C ARG A 42 38.90 -14.44 0.99
N PRO A 43 39.36 -15.67 0.70
CA PRO A 43 38.50 -16.79 0.43
C PRO A 43 37.76 -17.23 1.70
N THR A 44 36.45 -17.40 1.57
CA THR A 44 35.50 -17.75 2.62
C THR A 44 35.59 -19.21 2.97
N GLN A 45 36.14 -19.55 4.13
CA GLN A 45 35.81 -20.81 4.81
C GLN A 45 34.40 -20.66 5.41
N GLY A 46 33.56 -21.69 5.19
CA GLY A 46 32.17 -21.73 5.61
C GLY A 46 32.03 -21.59 7.13
N LEU A 47 31.55 -20.44 7.54
CA LEU A 47 31.01 -20.24 8.89
C LEU A 47 29.55 -20.65 8.86
N ILE A 48 29.25 -21.77 9.50
CA ILE A 48 27.92 -22.12 9.96
C ILE A 48 27.51 -20.99 10.91
N GLN A 49 26.69 -20.05 10.45
CA GLN A 49 26.07 -19.09 11.35
C GLN A 49 25.09 -19.86 12.23
N GLU A 50 25.44 -19.94 13.50
CA GLU A 50 24.54 -20.43 14.54
C GLU A 50 23.22 -19.63 14.47
N PRO A 51 22.05 -20.30 14.74
CA PRO A 51 20.79 -19.60 14.87
C PRO A 51 20.98 -18.49 15.91
N ARG A 52 20.59 -17.25 15.53
CA ARG A 52 20.69 -16.09 16.39
C ARG A 52 20.13 -16.47 17.76
N ALA A 53 20.95 -16.42 18.80
CA ALA A 53 20.53 -16.66 20.16
C ALA A 53 19.24 -15.86 20.41
N VAL A 54 18.20 -16.52 20.89
CA VAL A 54 16.96 -15.89 21.31
C VAL A 54 17.37 -14.75 22.23
N ILE A 55 17.25 -13.51 21.73
CA ILE A 55 17.52 -12.32 22.51
C ILE A 55 16.37 -12.26 23.52
N THR A 56 16.62 -12.73 24.72
CA THR A 56 15.67 -12.75 25.85
C THR A 56 15.40 -11.36 26.45
N ASN A 57 15.84 -10.29 25.77
CA ASN A 57 15.39 -8.94 26.07
C ASN A 57 14.23 -8.62 25.13
N GLU A 58 13.01 -8.65 25.67
CA GLU A 58 11.83 -8.14 24.98
C GLU A 58 12.11 -6.72 24.51
N SER A 59 12.31 -6.58 23.19
CA SER A 59 12.47 -5.26 22.59
C SER A 59 11.19 -4.47 22.84
N SER A 60 11.30 -3.29 23.40
CA SER A 60 10.12 -2.46 23.61
C SER A 60 9.50 -2.12 22.24
N ILE A 61 8.18 -1.94 22.19
CA ILE A 61 7.47 -1.48 20.97
C ILE A 61 8.18 -0.28 20.35
N LYS A 62 8.69 0.64 21.18
CA LYS A 62 9.44 1.81 20.75
C LYS A 62 10.74 1.46 20.00
N ASP A 63 11.47 0.45 20.46
CA ASP A 63 12.72 0.02 19.81
C ASP A 63 12.43 -0.67 18.47
N ILE A 64 11.39 -1.49 18.41
CA ILE A 64 10.93 -2.13 17.16
C ILE A 64 10.54 -1.06 16.13
N ILE A 65 9.76 -0.07 16.54
CA ILE A 65 9.34 1.05 15.69
C ILE A 65 10.56 1.82 15.18
N LYS A 66 11.50 2.15 16.06
CA LYS A 66 12.74 2.83 15.69
C LYS A 66 13.55 2.02 14.67
N GLN A 67 13.65 0.72 14.88
CA GLN A 67 14.31 -0.19 13.95
C GLN A 67 13.63 -0.18 12.58
N LEU A 68 12.29 -0.30 12.53
CA LEU A 68 11.50 -0.27 11.30
C LEU A 68 11.70 1.05 10.53
N SER A 69 11.70 2.19 11.24
CA SER A 69 11.88 3.50 10.62
C SER A 69 13.27 3.72 10.03
N GLN A 70 14.31 3.10 10.60
CA GLN A 70 15.70 3.27 10.17
C GLN A 70 16.14 2.23 9.15
N ASN A 71 15.73 0.98 9.32
CA ASN A 71 16.26 -0.17 8.60
C ASN A 71 15.22 -0.92 7.76
N GLY A 72 13.93 -0.57 7.88
CA GLY A 72 12.83 -1.32 7.30
C GLY A 72 12.64 -2.69 7.97
N LEU A 73 11.95 -3.59 7.26
CA LEU A 73 11.69 -4.95 7.73
C LEU A 73 12.99 -5.75 7.90
N PRO A 74 13.14 -6.52 8.99
CA PRO A 74 14.25 -7.45 9.14
C PRO A 74 14.24 -8.50 8.02
N THR A 75 15.40 -8.71 7.41
CA THR A 75 15.57 -9.75 6.39
C THR A 75 15.66 -11.12 7.05
N LEU A 76 14.83 -12.06 6.61
CA LEU A 76 14.89 -13.44 7.04
C LEU A 76 16.00 -14.18 6.29
N THR A 77 16.71 -15.08 6.98
CA THR A 77 17.71 -15.93 6.36
C THR A 77 17.05 -16.97 5.44
N ASN A 78 17.81 -17.53 4.50
CA ASN A 78 17.31 -18.59 3.63
C ASN A 78 16.79 -19.80 4.44
N GLN A 79 17.44 -20.16 5.56
CA GLN A 79 16.99 -21.25 6.41
C GLN A 79 15.63 -20.94 7.06
N GLN A 80 15.44 -19.73 7.58
CA GLN A 80 14.16 -19.30 8.16
C GLN A 80 13.05 -19.29 7.11
N ILE A 81 13.33 -18.78 5.90
CA ILE A 81 12.38 -18.80 4.79
C ILE A 81 12.02 -20.24 4.40
N GLN A 82 13.01 -21.15 4.24
CA GLN A 82 12.73 -22.54 3.90
C GLN A 82 11.94 -23.25 5.01
N GLY A 83 12.24 -22.99 6.29
CA GLY A 83 11.46 -23.49 7.42
C GLY A 83 10.00 -23.03 7.35
N TYR A 84 9.75 -21.74 7.12
CA TYR A 84 8.41 -21.17 6.94
C TYR A 84 7.66 -21.81 5.76
N LEU A 85 8.31 -21.91 4.59
CA LEU A 85 7.72 -22.52 3.39
C LEU A 85 7.34 -23.99 3.62
N THR A 86 8.22 -24.76 4.26
CA THR A 86 7.98 -26.20 4.53
C THR A 86 6.85 -26.39 5.53
N SER A 87 6.77 -25.57 6.57
CA SER A 87 5.72 -25.65 7.60
C SER A 87 4.33 -25.24 7.08
N ASN A 88 4.24 -24.60 5.92
CA ASN A 88 3.00 -24.17 5.29
C ASN A 88 2.78 -24.83 3.92
N ASP A 89 3.34 -26.02 3.70
CA ASP A 89 3.16 -26.81 2.48
C ASP A 89 3.47 -26.06 1.17
N ARG A 90 4.27 -25.00 1.26
CA ARG A 90 4.61 -24.10 0.15
C ARG A 90 3.35 -23.60 -0.57
N ASP A 91 2.32 -23.19 0.18
CA ASP A 91 1.08 -22.66 -0.37
C ASP A 91 1.30 -21.32 -1.11
N ALA A 92 0.26 -20.84 -1.79
CA ALA A 92 0.30 -19.61 -2.59
C ALA A 92 0.76 -18.39 -1.78
N THR A 93 0.18 -18.21 -0.59
CA THR A 93 0.46 -17.07 0.28
C THR A 93 1.89 -17.13 0.82
N CYS A 94 2.33 -18.29 1.29
CA CYS A 94 3.67 -18.43 1.85
C CYS A 94 4.78 -18.27 0.81
N LEU A 95 4.57 -18.71 -0.45
CA LEU A 95 5.51 -18.46 -1.55
C LEU A 95 5.62 -16.95 -1.88
N VAL A 96 4.49 -16.23 -1.94
CA VAL A 96 4.45 -14.79 -2.13
C VAL A 96 5.21 -14.08 -1.01
N ILE A 97 4.91 -14.40 0.25
CA ILE A 97 5.59 -13.82 1.41
C ILE A 97 7.08 -14.18 1.42
N GLY A 98 7.41 -15.44 1.16
CA GLY A 98 8.81 -15.92 1.09
C GLY A 98 9.61 -15.17 0.03
N SER A 99 9.04 -14.96 -1.16
CA SER A 99 9.65 -14.18 -2.24
C SER A 99 9.96 -12.74 -1.78
N ARG A 100 9.01 -12.12 -1.11
CA ARG A 100 9.11 -10.74 -0.66
C ARG A 100 10.15 -10.56 0.45
N LEU A 101 10.08 -11.38 1.50
CA LEU A 101 10.96 -11.26 2.65
C LEU A 101 12.41 -11.69 2.36
N SER A 102 12.62 -12.60 1.41
CA SER A 102 13.95 -13.03 0.95
C SER A 102 14.47 -12.22 -0.25
N LYS A 103 13.62 -11.42 -0.90
CA LYS A 103 13.89 -10.77 -2.19
C LYS A 103 14.28 -11.77 -3.30
N ASN A 104 13.74 -12.99 -3.21
CA ASN A 104 13.99 -14.05 -4.18
C ASN A 104 12.83 -14.17 -5.17
N PRO A 105 12.98 -13.70 -6.43
CA PRO A 105 11.91 -13.73 -7.42
C PRO A 105 11.54 -15.16 -7.88
N GLU A 106 12.40 -16.15 -7.69
CA GLU A 106 12.11 -17.53 -8.08
C GLU A 106 10.96 -18.12 -7.26
N LEU A 107 10.79 -17.71 -6.00
CA LEU A 107 9.65 -18.13 -5.19
C LEU A 107 8.33 -17.56 -5.74
N LEU A 108 8.36 -16.36 -6.30
CA LEU A 108 7.18 -15.80 -6.94
C LEU A 108 6.87 -16.50 -8.27
N ARG A 109 7.88 -16.88 -9.06
CA ARG A 109 7.70 -17.70 -10.26
C ARG A 109 7.17 -19.09 -9.93
N GLU A 110 7.64 -19.70 -8.84
CA GLU A 110 7.09 -20.96 -8.33
C GLU A 110 5.61 -20.78 -7.95
N ALA A 111 5.25 -19.67 -7.26
CA ALA A 111 3.86 -19.39 -6.93
C ALA A 111 2.99 -19.31 -8.18
N VAL A 112 3.42 -18.57 -9.21
CA VAL A 112 2.69 -18.46 -10.49
C VAL A 112 2.55 -19.83 -11.18
N THR A 113 3.60 -20.65 -11.18
CA THR A 113 3.57 -21.96 -11.82
C THR A 113 2.59 -22.92 -11.13
N ARG A 114 2.51 -22.88 -9.79
CA ARG A 114 1.70 -23.83 -9.00
C ARG A 114 0.28 -23.32 -8.73
N PHE A 115 0.10 -22.01 -8.68
CA PHE A 115 -1.14 -21.33 -8.24
C PHE A 115 -1.49 -20.18 -9.20
N GLY A 116 -1.39 -20.44 -10.51
CA GLY A 116 -1.63 -19.44 -11.54
C GLY A 116 -3.06 -18.89 -11.59
N ASP A 117 -4.02 -19.56 -10.97
CA ASP A 117 -5.41 -19.13 -10.80
C ASP A 117 -5.66 -18.28 -9.54
N ASN A 118 -4.64 -18.13 -8.68
CA ASN A 118 -4.78 -17.36 -7.45
C ASN A 118 -4.57 -15.84 -7.70
N PRO A 119 -5.60 -14.98 -7.47
CA PRO A 119 -5.51 -13.56 -7.79
C PRO A 119 -4.45 -12.82 -6.96
N VAL A 120 -4.15 -13.27 -5.73
CA VAL A 120 -3.10 -12.68 -4.89
C VAL A 120 -1.72 -12.91 -5.52
N VAL A 121 -1.47 -14.12 -6.05
CA VAL A 121 -0.22 -14.46 -6.74
C VAL A 121 -0.06 -13.62 -8.00
N GLN A 122 -1.13 -13.49 -8.78
CA GLN A 122 -1.11 -12.71 -10.01
C GLN A 122 -0.88 -11.22 -9.73
N LEU A 123 -1.55 -10.64 -8.73
CA LEU A 123 -1.33 -9.26 -8.35
C LEU A 123 0.13 -9.01 -7.90
N GLU A 124 0.70 -9.88 -7.07
CA GLU A 124 2.10 -9.72 -6.64
C GLU A 124 3.08 -9.86 -7.81
N MET A 125 2.84 -10.77 -8.76
CA MET A 125 3.65 -10.86 -9.98
C MET A 125 3.49 -9.61 -10.86
N ALA A 126 2.28 -9.10 -11.03
CA ALA A 126 2.03 -7.88 -11.78
C ALA A 126 2.74 -6.65 -11.18
N LEU A 127 2.79 -6.55 -9.84
CA LEU A 127 3.42 -5.44 -9.15
C LEU A 127 4.95 -5.55 -9.07
N ARG A 128 5.50 -6.77 -8.95
CA ARG A 128 6.88 -7.04 -8.55
C ARG A 128 7.65 -8.00 -9.45
N GLY A 129 7.01 -8.55 -10.47
CA GLY A 129 7.68 -9.42 -11.45
C GLY A 129 8.91 -8.75 -12.04
N PRO A 130 10.05 -9.46 -12.16
CA PRO A 130 11.31 -8.86 -12.60
C PRO A 130 11.31 -8.46 -14.08
N ILE A 131 10.44 -9.10 -14.89
CA ILE A 131 10.36 -8.92 -16.33
C ILE A 131 8.99 -8.32 -16.70
N GLN A 132 8.96 -7.37 -17.63
CA GLN A 132 7.74 -6.67 -18.01
C GLN A 132 6.69 -7.60 -18.62
N GLU A 133 7.12 -8.57 -19.43
CA GLU A 133 6.26 -9.57 -20.04
C GLU A 133 5.58 -10.46 -18.99
N GLU A 134 6.32 -10.84 -17.94
CA GLU A 134 5.75 -11.60 -16.80
C GLU A 134 4.69 -10.76 -16.07
N ARG A 135 4.96 -9.47 -15.86
CA ARG A 135 3.99 -8.55 -15.22
C ARG A 135 2.72 -8.38 -16.04
N GLN A 136 2.84 -8.24 -17.39
CA GLN A 136 1.68 -8.11 -18.26
C GLN A 136 0.85 -9.40 -18.28
N ALA A 137 1.50 -10.56 -18.43
CA ALA A 137 0.80 -11.85 -18.39
C ALA A 137 0.07 -12.07 -17.04
N ALA A 138 0.67 -11.61 -15.94
CA ALA A 138 0.05 -11.67 -14.63
C ALA A 138 -1.14 -10.72 -14.49
N LEU A 139 -1.11 -9.52 -15.10
CA LEU A 139 -2.28 -8.63 -15.14
C LEU A 139 -3.45 -9.26 -15.91
N ASP A 140 -3.16 -9.88 -17.05
CA ASP A 140 -4.18 -10.56 -17.86
C ASP A 140 -4.81 -11.73 -17.08
N ALA A 141 -3.99 -12.52 -16.38
CA ALA A 141 -4.46 -13.61 -15.52
C ALA A 141 -5.22 -13.07 -14.30
N PHE A 142 -4.76 -11.99 -13.68
CA PHE A 142 -5.46 -11.35 -12.56
C PHE A 142 -6.86 -10.92 -12.98
N LYS A 143 -7.00 -10.27 -14.11
CA LYS A 143 -8.29 -9.87 -14.69
C LYS A 143 -9.22 -11.06 -14.93
N GLN A 144 -8.66 -12.19 -15.35
CA GLN A 144 -9.44 -13.41 -15.59
C GLN A 144 -9.95 -14.05 -14.28
N HIS A 145 -9.14 -14.05 -13.22
CA HIS A 145 -9.44 -14.75 -11.98
C HIS A 145 -10.13 -13.89 -10.90
N ASP A 146 -10.05 -12.55 -11.04
CA ASP A 146 -10.77 -11.60 -10.18
C ASP A 146 -11.37 -10.45 -11.02
N PRO A 147 -12.31 -10.75 -11.93
CA PRO A 147 -12.83 -9.78 -12.89
C PRO A 147 -13.62 -8.63 -12.27
N GLN A 148 -14.04 -8.75 -11.01
CA GLN A 148 -14.76 -7.70 -10.28
C GLN A 148 -13.82 -6.71 -9.57
N ASN A 149 -12.52 -6.96 -9.59
CA ASN A 149 -11.54 -6.10 -8.96
C ASN A 149 -11.00 -5.07 -9.94
N SER A 150 -11.43 -3.83 -9.81
CA SER A 150 -11.01 -2.72 -10.68
C SER A 150 -9.49 -2.48 -10.68
N LEU A 151 -8.75 -2.99 -9.69
CA LEU A 151 -7.31 -2.76 -9.59
C LEU A 151 -6.55 -3.31 -10.80
N CYS A 152 -7.00 -4.44 -11.38
CA CYS A 152 -6.37 -5.00 -12.58
C CYS A 152 -6.50 -4.04 -13.78
N ASP A 153 -7.68 -3.45 -13.99
CA ASP A 153 -7.93 -2.49 -15.06
C ASP A 153 -7.13 -1.19 -14.85
N TYR A 154 -7.02 -0.73 -13.60
CA TYR A 154 -6.23 0.46 -13.26
C TYR A 154 -4.74 0.26 -13.53
N LEU A 155 -4.18 -0.89 -13.15
CA LEU A 155 -2.77 -1.20 -13.40
C LEU A 155 -2.47 -1.42 -14.89
N ASP A 156 -3.35 -2.11 -15.63
CA ASP A 156 -3.19 -2.28 -17.10
C ASP A 156 -3.33 -0.95 -17.84
N SER A 157 -4.29 -0.10 -17.44
CA SER A 157 -4.47 1.23 -18.01
C SER A 157 -3.27 2.14 -17.72
N LEU A 158 -2.72 2.12 -16.50
CA LEU A 158 -1.50 2.86 -16.18
C LEU A 158 -0.34 2.39 -17.06
N SER A 159 -0.15 1.08 -17.20
CA SER A 159 0.88 0.51 -18.06
C SER A 159 0.69 0.89 -19.53
N ALA A 160 -0.57 0.97 -20.01
CA ALA A 160 -0.89 1.43 -21.36
C ALA A 160 -0.57 2.93 -21.55
N PHE A 161 -0.91 3.79 -20.58
CA PHE A 161 -0.51 5.20 -20.58
C PHE A 161 1.00 5.38 -20.63
N GLU A 162 1.75 4.61 -19.87
CA GLU A 162 3.23 4.66 -19.86
C GLU A 162 3.84 4.27 -21.22
N ARG A 163 3.18 3.41 -21.97
CA ARG A 163 3.57 3.04 -23.36
C ARG A 163 3.04 3.99 -24.43
N GLY A 164 2.23 4.98 -24.06
CA GLY A 164 1.59 5.90 -25.01
C GLY A 164 0.36 5.30 -25.73
N ASP A 165 -0.16 4.17 -25.27
CA ASP A 165 -1.36 3.54 -25.83
C ASP A 165 -2.62 4.08 -25.12
N PHE A 166 -2.98 5.31 -25.47
CA PHE A 166 -4.12 6.02 -24.89
C PHE A 166 -5.46 5.33 -25.15
N SER A 167 -5.60 4.68 -26.32
CA SER A 167 -6.84 3.97 -26.68
C SER A 167 -7.07 2.75 -25.78
N LYS A 168 -6.03 1.93 -25.55
CA LYS A 168 -6.10 0.79 -24.64
C LYS A 168 -6.34 1.27 -23.20
N ALA A 169 -5.64 2.32 -22.76
CA ALA A 169 -5.82 2.88 -21.43
C ALA A 169 -7.26 3.34 -21.18
N ALA A 170 -7.82 4.12 -22.10
CA ALA A 170 -9.20 4.60 -21.99
C ALA A 170 -10.22 3.44 -22.01
N GLY A 171 -10.04 2.45 -22.88
CA GLY A 171 -10.90 1.27 -22.95
C GLY A 171 -10.91 0.46 -21.63
N GLY A 172 -9.75 0.25 -21.02
CA GLY A 172 -9.63 -0.41 -19.73
C GLY A 172 -10.34 0.36 -18.60
N LEU A 173 -10.20 1.68 -18.57
CA LEU A 173 -10.85 2.53 -17.57
C LEU A 173 -12.38 2.56 -17.73
N ILE A 174 -12.89 2.55 -18.95
CA ILE A 174 -14.34 2.44 -19.19
C ILE A 174 -14.87 1.11 -18.64
N GLN A 175 -14.14 0.00 -18.89
CA GLN A 175 -14.52 -1.31 -18.34
C GLN A 175 -14.50 -1.33 -16.80
N SER A 176 -13.57 -0.61 -16.17
CA SER A 176 -13.47 -0.56 -14.72
C SER A 176 -14.69 0.07 -14.04
N LEU A 177 -15.49 0.89 -14.75
CA LEU A 177 -16.71 1.48 -14.20
C LEU A 177 -17.76 0.42 -13.80
N ASP A 178 -17.79 -0.71 -14.50
CA ASP A 178 -18.69 -1.82 -14.21
C ASP A 178 -18.21 -2.72 -13.07
N ASN A 179 -16.94 -2.60 -12.67
CA ASN A 179 -16.34 -3.41 -11.62
C ASN A 179 -16.60 -2.80 -10.24
N GLY A 180 -17.05 -3.62 -9.27
CA GLY A 180 -17.59 -3.11 -8.01
C GLY A 180 -16.58 -2.89 -6.90
N THR A 181 -15.37 -3.49 -6.95
CA THR A 181 -14.44 -3.53 -5.82
C THR A 181 -13.05 -3.03 -6.20
N LEU A 182 -12.29 -2.63 -5.17
CA LEU A 182 -10.86 -2.39 -5.27
C LEU A 182 -10.17 -3.09 -4.10
N GLN A 183 -9.43 -4.17 -4.38
CA GLN A 183 -8.75 -4.96 -3.37
C GLN A 183 -7.28 -5.14 -3.73
N ASP A 184 -6.39 -4.79 -2.79
CA ASP A 184 -4.94 -4.94 -2.92
C ASP A 184 -4.38 -6.14 -2.13
N TYR A 185 -5.24 -6.88 -1.43
CA TYR A 185 -4.92 -8.04 -0.59
C TYR A 185 -3.87 -7.79 0.50
N SER A 186 -3.52 -6.55 0.79
CA SER A 186 -2.47 -6.21 1.76
C SER A 186 -2.74 -6.79 3.14
N LEU A 187 -4.00 -6.78 3.60
CA LEU A 187 -4.39 -7.36 4.88
C LEU A 187 -4.39 -8.90 4.88
N VAL A 188 -4.70 -9.53 3.75
CA VAL A 188 -4.61 -11.00 3.61
C VAL A 188 -3.15 -11.43 3.75
N LEU A 189 -2.25 -10.73 3.09
CA LEU A 189 -0.81 -11.01 3.13
C LEU A 189 -0.17 -10.66 4.48
N ALA A 190 -0.74 -9.71 5.24
CA ALA A 190 -0.25 -9.37 6.57
C ALA A 190 -0.23 -10.58 7.52
N SER A 191 -1.27 -11.44 7.46
CA SER A 191 -1.30 -12.66 8.29
C SER A 191 -0.18 -13.64 7.93
N GLY A 192 0.14 -13.78 6.64
CA GLY A 192 1.27 -14.59 6.18
C GLY A 192 2.63 -14.01 6.60
N THR A 193 2.77 -12.68 6.54
CA THR A 193 3.98 -11.99 7.02
C THR A 193 4.18 -12.20 8.52
N GLU A 194 3.12 -12.07 9.33
CA GLU A 194 3.18 -12.38 10.78
C GLU A 194 3.62 -13.82 11.04
N ALA A 195 2.99 -14.79 10.36
CA ALA A 195 3.35 -16.20 10.48
C ALA A 195 4.82 -16.47 10.11
N ALA A 196 5.34 -15.81 9.09
CA ALA A 196 6.74 -15.94 8.68
C ALA A 196 7.71 -15.47 9.78
N TYR A 197 7.45 -14.32 10.39
CA TYR A 197 8.29 -13.81 11.48
C TYR A 197 8.17 -14.65 12.74
N LEU A 198 6.96 -15.13 13.10
CA LEU A 198 6.77 -16.05 14.23
C LEU A 198 7.56 -17.34 14.02
N SER A 199 7.51 -17.94 12.83
CA SER A 199 8.27 -19.14 12.51
C SER A 199 9.79 -18.94 12.52
N ALA A 200 10.23 -17.70 12.30
CA ALA A 200 11.63 -17.30 12.36
C ALA A 200 12.12 -17.00 13.78
N GLY A 201 11.25 -17.13 14.81
CA GLY A 201 11.60 -16.98 16.23
C GLY A 201 11.42 -15.54 16.77
N TYR A 202 10.73 -14.65 16.05
CA TYR A 202 10.38 -13.33 16.57
C TYR A 202 9.20 -13.42 17.55
N THR A 203 9.13 -12.49 18.48
CA THR A 203 7.99 -12.40 19.41
C THR A 203 6.69 -12.05 18.70
N SER A 204 5.55 -12.33 19.32
CA SER A 204 4.23 -12.00 18.75
C SER A 204 4.10 -10.51 18.45
N THR A 205 4.59 -9.64 19.35
CA THR A 205 4.56 -8.19 19.18
C THR A 205 5.41 -7.72 17.99
N GLU A 206 6.63 -8.26 17.87
CA GLU A 206 7.50 -7.98 16.72
C GLU A 206 6.85 -8.42 15.41
N ALA A 207 6.39 -9.67 15.34
CA ALA A 207 5.76 -10.23 14.15
C ALA A 207 4.52 -9.44 13.71
N GLN A 208 3.69 -9.00 14.66
CA GLN A 208 2.53 -8.16 14.37
C GLN A 208 2.92 -6.79 13.82
N LEU A 209 3.90 -6.12 14.43
CA LEU A 209 4.38 -4.82 13.97
C LEU A 209 4.99 -4.92 12.57
N TYR A 210 5.77 -5.97 12.29
CA TYR A 210 6.34 -6.20 10.95
C TYR A 210 5.26 -6.48 9.91
N ALA A 211 4.24 -7.25 10.26
CA ALA A 211 3.11 -7.52 9.38
C ALA A 211 2.30 -6.24 9.05
N LEU A 212 2.06 -5.39 10.05
CA LEU A 212 1.39 -4.10 9.85
C LEU A 212 2.22 -3.16 8.98
N PHE A 213 3.52 -3.10 9.21
CA PHE A 213 4.43 -2.30 8.40
C PHE A 213 4.48 -2.76 6.94
N ASP A 214 4.56 -4.07 6.70
CA ASP A 214 4.53 -4.66 5.36
C ASP A 214 3.20 -4.36 4.64
N SER A 215 2.08 -4.51 5.36
CA SER A 215 0.74 -4.20 4.83
C SER A 215 0.62 -2.72 4.43
N ALA A 216 1.12 -1.81 5.25
CA ALA A 216 1.10 -0.38 4.95
C ALA A 216 1.97 -0.03 3.73
N GLN A 217 3.14 -0.64 3.58
CA GLN A 217 3.98 -0.47 2.39
C GLN A 217 3.28 -0.97 1.11
N ARG A 218 2.60 -2.13 1.17
CA ARG A 218 1.83 -2.66 0.04
C ARG A 218 0.69 -1.73 -0.37
N ASN A 219 -0.07 -1.27 0.61
CA ASN A 219 -1.16 -0.32 0.38
C ASN A 219 -0.64 0.99 -0.22
N GLN A 220 0.51 1.49 0.25
CA GLN A 220 1.16 2.67 -0.31
C GLN A 220 1.59 2.45 -1.76
N ASP A 221 2.21 1.32 -2.09
CA ASP A 221 2.65 0.98 -3.45
C ASP A 221 1.43 0.99 -4.42
N THR A 222 0.34 0.34 -4.03
CA THR A 222 -0.89 0.25 -4.82
C THR A 222 -1.56 1.62 -4.96
N THR A 223 -1.76 2.32 -3.85
CA THR A 223 -2.41 3.64 -3.82
C THR A 223 -1.64 4.67 -4.64
N SER A 224 -0.30 4.63 -4.60
CA SER A 224 0.55 5.51 -5.42
C SER A 224 0.38 5.26 -6.91
N LYS A 225 0.24 3.99 -7.35
CA LYS A 225 -0.02 3.67 -8.76
C LYS A 225 -1.39 4.15 -9.22
N VAL A 226 -2.41 3.97 -8.39
CA VAL A 226 -3.76 4.48 -8.71
C VAL A 226 -3.79 6.01 -8.73
N GLY A 227 -3.05 6.67 -7.84
CA GLY A 227 -2.86 8.12 -7.88
C GLY A 227 -2.17 8.60 -9.16
N ALA A 228 -1.11 7.89 -9.61
CA ALA A 228 -0.44 8.20 -10.86
C ALA A 228 -1.36 8.00 -12.08
N LEU A 229 -2.23 6.99 -12.06
CA LEU A 229 -3.24 6.80 -13.09
C LEU A 229 -4.23 7.98 -13.14
N ALA A 230 -4.70 8.46 -11.98
CA ALA A 230 -5.61 9.60 -11.92
C ALA A 230 -4.96 10.89 -12.46
N ASP A 231 -3.65 11.08 -12.24
CA ASP A 231 -2.91 12.20 -12.84
C ASP A 231 -2.83 12.07 -14.37
N LYS A 232 -2.57 10.86 -14.90
CA LYS A 232 -2.57 10.61 -16.35
C LYS A 232 -3.95 10.83 -16.97
N LEU A 233 -5.00 10.47 -16.30
CA LEU A 233 -6.37 10.73 -16.74
C LEU A 233 -6.66 12.24 -16.79
N GLY A 234 -6.19 13.00 -15.80
CA GLY A 234 -6.29 14.46 -15.79
C GLY A 234 -5.51 15.10 -16.96
N GLU A 235 -4.28 14.65 -17.24
CA GLU A 235 -3.49 15.08 -18.40
C GLU A 235 -4.23 14.81 -19.73
N LEU A 236 -4.84 13.63 -19.87
CA LEU A 236 -5.60 13.25 -21.05
C LEU A 236 -6.84 14.14 -21.24
N ARG A 237 -7.58 14.39 -20.16
CA ARG A 237 -8.74 15.30 -20.18
C ARG A 237 -8.34 16.70 -20.62
N ASP A 238 -7.25 17.24 -20.07
CA ASP A 238 -6.74 18.57 -20.45
C ASP A 238 -6.37 18.64 -21.94
N GLN A 239 -5.87 17.54 -22.51
CA GLN A 239 -5.60 17.45 -23.95
C GLN A 239 -6.89 17.48 -24.77
N TYR A 240 -7.93 16.74 -24.37
CA TYR A 240 -9.23 16.78 -25.06
C TYR A 240 -9.85 18.17 -25.02
N ILE A 241 -9.83 18.85 -23.88
CA ILE A 241 -10.35 20.22 -23.74
C ILE A 241 -9.58 21.19 -24.67
N LYS A 242 -8.25 21.13 -24.70
CA LYS A 242 -7.41 21.95 -25.60
C LYS A 242 -7.72 21.72 -27.08
N ASN A 243 -8.10 20.51 -27.43
CA ASN A 243 -8.47 20.14 -28.81
C ASN A 243 -9.95 20.42 -29.11
N ASN A 244 -10.70 21.02 -28.18
CA ASN A 244 -12.14 21.26 -28.28
C ASN A 244 -12.99 19.98 -28.41
N ASP A 245 -12.47 18.85 -27.94
CA ASP A 245 -13.12 17.51 -27.94
C ASP A 245 -13.80 17.28 -26.58
N MET A 246 -14.94 17.95 -26.38
CA MET A 246 -15.68 17.85 -25.11
C MET A 246 -16.33 16.47 -24.94
N ASP A 247 -16.71 15.79 -26.03
CA ASP A 247 -17.31 14.45 -26.01
C ASP A 247 -16.33 13.41 -25.48
N ALA A 248 -15.04 13.54 -25.77
CA ALA A 248 -14.00 12.68 -25.25
C ALA A 248 -13.57 13.09 -23.82
N ALA A 249 -13.72 14.36 -23.46
CA ALA A 249 -13.37 14.85 -22.10
C ALA A 249 -14.38 14.42 -21.03
N GLU A 250 -15.68 14.33 -21.35
CA GLU A 250 -16.75 14.02 -20.38
C GLU A 250 -16.58 12.65 -19.71
N PRO A 251 -16.31 11.53 -20.41
CA PRO A 251 -16.11 10.22 -19.78
C PRO A 251 -14.95 10.20 -18.77
N THR A 252 -13.93 11.03 -18.95
CA THR A 252 -12.78 11.10 -18.03
C THR A 252 -13.19 11.60 -16.65
N VAL A 253 -14.23 12.43 -16.56
CA VAL A 253 -14.79 12.91 -15.30
C VAL A 253 -15.43 11.75 -14.52
N ALA A 254 -16.32 10.99 -15.19
CA ALA A 254 -16.98 9.84 -14.56
C ALA A 254 -15.97 8.81 -14.07
N ILE A 255 -14.95 8.49 -14.87
CA ILE A 255 -13.86 7.58 -14.53
C ILE A 255 -13.09 8.11 -13.30
N GLY A 256 -12.70 9.38 -13.29
CA GLY A 256 -11.93 9.96 -12.19
C GLY A 256 -12.71 9.98 -10.87
N LEU A 257 -14.01 10.26 -10.91
CA LEU A 257 -14.89 10.17 -9.76
C LEU A 257 -15.03 8.73 -9.25
N ASP A 258 -15.22 7.77 -10.15
CA ASP A 258 -15.31 6.35 -9.82
C ASP A 258 -14.03 5.83 -9.14
N ILE A 259 -12.86 6.16 -9.69
CA ILE A 259 -11.57 5.82 -9.07
C ILE A 259 -11.49 6.35 -7.64
N GLY A 260 -11.80 7.64 -7.43
CA GLY A 260 -11.75 8.27 -6.12
C GLY A 260 -12.72 7.61 -5.12
N GLN A 261 -13.94 7.32 -5.56
CA GLN A 261 -14.98 6.68 -4.75
C GLN A 261 -14.61 5.24 -4.39
N LYS A 262 -14.14 4.43 -5.33
CA LYS A 262 -13.74 3.04 -5.08
C LYS A 262 -12.58 2.92 -4.11
N ILE A 263 -11.60 3.83 -4.18
CA ILE A 263 -10.50 3.87 -3.20
C ILE A 263 -11.04 4.17 -1.79
N GLN A 264 -11.99 5.09 -1.65
CA GLN A 264 -12.61 5.43 -0.36
C GLN A 264 -13.53 4.33 0.15
N ALA A 265 -14.22 3.62 -0.75
CA ALA A 265 -15.20 2.59 -0.44
C ALA A 265 -14.59 1.21 -0.16
N GLN A 266 -13.26 1.09 -0.06
CA GLN A 266 -12.63 -0.16 0.37
C GLN A 266 -13.24 -0.65 1.69
N GLU A 267 -13.44 -1.95 1.83
CA GLU A 267 -14.03 -2.55 3.05
C GLU A 267 -13.27 -2.15 4.33
N LYS A 268 -11.95 -1.99 4.21
CA LYS A 268 -11.05 -1.66 5.32
C LYS A 268 -10.07 -0.56 4.89
N PRO A 269 -10.55 0.66 4.71
CA PRO A 269 -9.72 1.73 4.17
C PRO A 269 -8.60 2.11 5.13
N SER A 270 -7.43 2.40 4.57
CA SER A 270 -6.37 3.08 5.28
C SER A 270 -6.60 4.61 5.27
N PHE A 271 -5.92 5.33 6.14
CA PHE A 271 -5.92 6.80 6.04
C PHE A 271 -5.40 7.25 4.68
N LEU A 272 -4.33 6.61 4.19
CA LEU A 272 -3.73 6.96 2.91
C LEU A 272 -4.71 6.76 1.75
N SER A 273 -5.34 5.59 1.65
CA SER A 273 -6.32 5.32 0.59
C SER A 273 -7.51 6.28 0.66
N SER A 274 -8.03 6.57 1.86
CA SER A 274 -9.13 7.52 2.04
C SER A 274 -8.75 8.93 1.57
N LEU A 275 -7.58 9.44 1.97
CA LEU A 275 -7.12 10.78 1.57
C LEU A 275 -6.80 10.87 0.08
N VAL A 276 -6.20 9.84 -0.50
CA VAL A 276 -5.92 9.81 -1.95
C VAL A 276 -7.22 9.77 -2.75
N GLY A 277 -8.20 8.98 -2.33
CA GLY A 277 -9.51 8.96 -2.98
C GLY A 277 -10.22 10.33 -2.92
N ILE A 278 -10.19 10.99 -1.75
CA ILE A 278 -10.71 12.37 -1.58
C ILE A 278 -9.97 13.35 -2.51
N ASP A 279 -8.64 13.25 -2.61
CA ASP A 279 -7.84 14.15 -3.44
C ASP A 279 -8.13 13.96 -4.94
N ILE A 280 -8.29 12.71 -5.39
CA ILE A 280 -8.66 12.40 -6.77
C ILE A 280 -10.03 13.00 -7.11
N GLU A 281 -11.08 12.71 -6.32
CA GLU A 281 -12.40 13.29 -6.54
C GLU A 281 -12.35 14.83 -6.53
N SER A 282 -11.67 15.41 -5.54
CA SER A 282 -11.57 16.87 -5.41
C SER A 282 -10.88 17.51 -6.60
N LYS A 283 -9.83 16.90 -7.16
CA LYS A 283 -9.17 17.38 -8.38
C LYS A 283 -10.11 17.43 -9.58
N ILE A 284 -10.88 16.37 -9.78
CA ILE A 284 -11.84 16.29 -10.88
C ILE A 284 -12.96 17.31 -10.70
N LEU A 285 -13.54 17.38 -9.50
CA LEU A 285 -14.67 18.28 -9.21
C LEU A 285 -14.29 19.76 -9.30
N ASN A 286 -13.07 20.14 -8.89
CA ASN A 286 -12.58 21.54 -9.01
C ASN A 286 -12.43 22.01 -10.47
N GLN A 287 -12.47 21.11 -11.44
CA GLN A 287 -12.40 21.44 -12.86
C GLN A 287 -13.79 21.58 -13.51
N LEU A 288 -14.86 21.32 -12.76
CA LEU A 288 -16.25 21.44 -13.21
C LEU A 288 -16.87 22.76 -12.81
N ASP A 289 -17.94 23.16 -13.52
CA ASP A 289 -18.81 24.23 -13.01
C ASP A 289 -19.40 23.79 -11.66
N PRO A 290 -19.40 24.64 -10.61
CA PRO A 290 -19.89 24.28 -9.29
C PRO A 290 -21.32 23.72 -9.26
N LEU A 291 -22.16 24.11 -10.20
CA LEU A 291 -23.55 23.65 -10.31
C LEU A 291 -23.72 22.38 -11.16
N THR A 292 -22.64 21.84 -11.74
CA THR A 292 -22.71 20.61 -12.54
C THR A 292 -23.22 19.45 -11.70
N PRO A 293 -24.32 18.78 -12.08
CA PRO A 293 -24.78 17.55 -11.44
C PRO A 293 -23.75 16.43 -11.68
N ILE A 294 -23.36 15.71 -10.63
CA ILE A 294 -22.35 14.63 -10.70
C ILE A 294 -22.92 13.24 -10.53
N ASN A 295 -24.20 13.14 -10.22
CA ASN A 295 -24.91 11.86 -10.10
C ASN A 295 -26.39 12.03 -10.41
N SER A 296 -27.10 10.89 -10.52
CA SER A 296 -28.55 10.84 -10.81
C SER A 296 -29.42 11.44 -9.71
N ALA A 297 -28.90 11.62 -8.49
CA ALA A 297 -29.62 12.24 -7.38
C ALA A 297 -29.55 13.78 -7.44
N GLY A 298 -28.84 14.36 -8.45
CA GLY A 298 -28.71 15.80 -8.65
C GLY A 298 -27.73 16.49 -7.69
N GLN A 299 -26.85 15.74 -7.02
CA GLN A 299 -25.77 16.33 -6.21
C GLN A 299 -24.84 17.13 -7.10
N THR A 300 -24.56 18.38 -6.73
CA THR A 300 -23.67 19.25 -7.50
C THR A 300 -22.20 19.05 -7.13
N ALA A 301 -21.30 19.45 -8.03
CA ALA A 301 -19.85 19.42 -7.81
C ALA A 301 -19.46 20.17 -6.54
N GLU A 302 -20.03 21.38 -6.31
CA GLU A 302 -19.78 22.17 -5.09
C GLU A 302 -20.24 21.46 -3.81
N ALA A 303 -21.44 20.87 -3.83
CA ALA A 303 -21.95 20.12 -2.67
C ALA A 303 -21.04 18.95 -2.32
N ARG A 304 -20.60 18.19 -3.31
CA ARG A 304 -19.67 17.07 -3.10
C ARG A 304 -18.29 17.53 -2.60
N LEU A 305 -17.74 18.61 -3.16
CA LEU A 305 -16.47 19.20 -2.69
C LEU A 305 -16.54 19.61 -1.22
N LYS A 306 -17.66 20.16 -0.78
CA LYS A 306 -17.88 20.53 0.63
C LYS A 306 -17.85 19.29 1.53
N GLU A 307 -18.51 18.21 1.13
CA GLU A 307 -18.48 16.94 1.86
C GLU A 307 -17.08 16.36 1.94
N LEU A 308 -16.35 16.30 0.82
CA LEU A 308 -14.99 15.80 0.76
C LEU A 308 -14.04 16.61 1.65
N ASN A 309 -14.18 17.93 1.69
CA ASN A 309 -13.39 18.79 2.58
C ASN A 309 -13.71 18.52 4.06
N GLN A 310 -14.97 18.25 4.41
CA GLN A 310 -15.34 17.88 5.77
C GLN A 310 -14.73 16.53 6.16
N GLN A 311 -14.83 15.53 5.29
CA GLN A 311 -14.23 14.21 5.50
C GLN A 311 -12.70 14.31 5.65
N LYS A 312 -12.04 15.07 4.77
CA LYS A 312 -10.60 15.33 4.84
C LYS A 312 -10.18 15.91 6.18
N ASN A 313 -10.89 16.94 6.65
CA ASN A 313 -10.62 17.59 7.94
C ASN A 313 -10.82 16.63 9.11
N GLN A 314 -11.84 15.77 9.07
CA GLN A 314 -12.07 14.76 10.09
C GLN A 314 -10.92 13.73 10.14
N LEU A 315 -10.51 13.21 8.99
CA LEU A 315 -9.38 12.28 8.89
C LEU A 315 -8.09 12.94 9.38
N GLN A 316 -7.80 14.16 8.96
CA GLN A 316 -6.61 14.89 9.41
C GLN A 316 -6.61 15.15 10.92
N SER A 317 -7.77 15.50 11.50
CA SER A 317 -7.92 15.65 12.95
C SER A 317 -7.67 14.33 13.68
N LEU A 318 -8.18 13.22 13.16
CA LEU A 318 -7.97 11.89 13.74
C LEU A 318 -6.48 11.51 13.75
N VAL A 319 -5.82 11.77 12.62
CA VAL A 319 -4.38 11.57 12.47
C VAL A 319 -3.59 12.40 13.47
N GLN A 320 -3.90 13.70 13.58
CA GLN A 320 -3.21 14.58 14.51
C GLN A 320 -3.34 14.07 15.96
N LYS A 321 -4.54 13.67 16.36
CA LYS A 321 -4.76 13.06 17.69
C LYS A 321 -3.96 11.76 17.89
N ALA A 322 -3.86 10.93 16.85
CA ALA A 322 -3.07 9.70 16.90
C ALA A 322 -1.56 9.97 17.05
N GLN A 323 -1.07 11.09 16.51
CA GLN A 323 0.33 11.52 16.71
C GLN A 323 0.62 11.90 18.18
N ASP A 324 -0.37 12.49 18.87
CA ASP A 324 -0.25 12.85 20.27
C ASP A 324 -0.29 11.62 21.22
N LEU A 325 -0.89 10.52 20.75
CA LEU A 325 -0.97 9.23 21.43
C LEU A 325 -0.28 8.12 20.60
N PRO A 326 1.05 8.14 20.51
CA PRO A 326 1.77 7.24 19.64
C PRO A 326 1.65 5.78 20.09
N VAL A 327 1.65 4.88 19.13
CA VAL A 327 1.61 3.41 19.32
C VAL A 327 2.70 2.92 20.27
N SER A 328 3.84 3.63 20.35
CA SER A 328 4.93 3.35 21.27
C SER A 328 4.56 3.45 22.76
N LYS A 329 3.38 3.94 23.09
CA LYS A 329 2.82 3.98 24.45
C LYS A 329 1.87 2.80 24.74
N MET A 330 1.52 2.00 23.73
CA MET A 330 0.68 0.83 23.91
C MET A 330 1.41 -0.25 24.72
N SER A 331 0.66 -0.95 25.57
CA SER A 331 1.09 -2.25 26.10
C SER A 331 1.02 -3.32 25.00
N ASP A 332 1.64 -4.47 25.23
CA ASP A 332 1.59 -5.60 24.29
C ASP A 332 0.15 -6.09 24.06
N GLU A 333 -0.69 -6.07 25.09
CA GLU A 333 -2.11 -6.42 25.00
C GLU A 333 -2.87 -5.42 24.15
N GLN A 334 -2.68 -4.12 24.40
CA GLN A 334 -3.28 -3.05 23.58
C GLN A 334 -2.82 -3.11 22.13
N MET A 335 -1.56 -3.47 21.89
CA MET A 335 -1.04 -3.66 20.55
C MET A 335 -1.72 -4.83 19.83
N LYS A 336 -1.94 -5.96 20.51
CA LYS A 336 -2.67 -7.10 19.95
C LYS A 336 -4.10 -6.71 19.57
N ASP A 337 -4.81 -6.03 20.47
CA ASP A 337 -6.17 -5.56 20.22
C ASP A 337 -6.23 -4.56 19.05
N TYR A 338 -5.27 -3.63 19.00
CA TYR A 338 -5.15 -2.68 17.92
C TYR A 338 -4.90 -3.38 16.58
N ALA A 339 -3.95 -4.32 16.52
CA ALA A 339 -3.63 -5.09 15.33
C ALA A 339 -4.83 -5.94 14.84
N GLN A 340 -5.58 -6.54 15.76
CA GLN A 340 -6.79 -7.29 15.43
C GLN A 340 -7.87 -6.38 14.84
N ARG A 341 -8.09 -5.19 15.42
CA ARG A 341 -9.07 -4.22 14.91
C ARG A 341 -8.66 -3.66 13.57
N LEU A 342 -7.38 -3.37 13.37
CA LEU A 342 -6.86 -2.92 12.08
C LEU A 342 -7.18 -3.94 10.97
N ARG A 343 -6.99 -5.24 11.23
CA ARG A 343 -7.33 -6.31 10.29
C ARG A 343 -8.83 -6.50 10.06
N SER A 344 -9.65 -6.31 11.10
CA SER A 344 -11.09 -6.55 11.03
C SER A 344 -11.91 -5.33 10.60
N GLN A 345 -11.48 -4.12 10.95
CA GLN A 345 -12.26 -2.89 10.81
C GLN A 345 -11.55 -1.79 10.00
N GLY A 346 -10.29 -1.99 9.61
CA GLY A 346 -9.45 -1.01 8.93
C GLY A 346 -8.79 0.00 9.87
N GLU A 347 -7.86 0.78 9.33
CA GLU A 347 -6.97 1.65 10.09
C GLU A 347 -7.71 2.80 10.77
N VAL A 348 -8.66 3.42 10.08
CA VAL A 348 -9.43 4.55 10.61
C VAL A 348 -10.19 4.16 11.88
N ASN A 349 -10.91 3.02 11.84
CA ASN A 349 -11.70 2.54 12.96
C ASN A 349 -10.82 2.05 14.12
N ALA A 350 -9.73 1.35 13.83
CA ALA A 350 -8.77 0.92 14.84
C ALA A 350 -8.15 2.10 15.59
N THR A 351 -7.78 3.16 14.85
CA THR A 351 -7.21 4.38 15.44
C THR A 351 -8.23 5.14 16.27
N GLN A 352 -9.47 5.27 15.79
CA GLN A 352 -10.55 5.90 16.57
C GLN A 352 -10.78 5.15 17.88
N TRP A 353 -10.84 3.81 17.85
CA TRP A 353 -10.96 2.99 19.05
C TRP A 353 -9.81 3.25 20.04
N TRP A 354 -8.56 3.27 19.56
CA TRP A 354 -7.39 3.55 20.40
C TRP A 354 -7.48 4.91 21.09
N LEU A 355 -7.87 5.94 20.37
CA LEU A 355 -8.07 7.28 20.92
C LEU A 355 -9.18 7.32 21.97
N ASP A 356 -10.26 6.57 21.77
CA ASP A 356 -11.38 6.50 22.72
C ASP A 356 -11.03 5.79 24.04
N GLN A 357 -10.09 4.83 23.98
CA GLN A 357 -9.57 4.18 25.19
C GLN A 357 -8.64 5.08 26.02
N ASN A 358 -8.14 6.18 25.48
CA ASN A 358 -7.14 7.06 26.09
C ASN A 358 -7.67 8.49 26.33
N LYS A 359 -8.98 8.68 26.31
CA LYS A 359 -9.65 9.91 26.78
C LYS A 359 -9.74 9.88 28.30
#